data_4523c14d9c946002ddcc68bb08faadc9
#
_entry.id   4523c14d9c946002ddcc68bb08faadc9
#
_cell.length_a   1.000
_cell.length_b   1.000
_cell.length_c   1.000
_cell.angle_alpha   90.00
_cell.angle_beta   90.00
_cell.angle_gamma   90.00
#
_symmetry.space_group_name_H-M   'P 1'
#
loop_
_entity.id
_entity.type
_entity.pdbx_description
1 polymer ?
#
loop_
_entity_poly.entity_id
_entity_poly.type
_entity_poly.pdbx_seq_one_letter_code
_entity_poly.pdbx_strand_id
1 'polypeptide(L)'
;PREFLNTFSGTVVTDGYQVYHKLARERRDLKVAGCWIHARRPFAEFIKSVGQDTAKGSLAQEAYSMITEIMHIDNTFDDLPATDRKKQRQLVLSEKVDAYFAWAKQKYSQVTHNSTIGKALAYSINQEEYLRVFLSDGHIPMDNNYAEQAIRPFTIGRKNFVMIESSNGAKASAILYSLVETAKANMINTFEHFNLLL
;
A
#
# COMPACT_ATOMS: atom_id res chain seq x y z
N PRO A 1 -2.94 16.40 -0.76
CA PRO A 1 -3.97 15.36 -0.80
C PRO A 1 -5.40 15.89 -0.81
N ARG A 2 -5.72 16.92 0.02
CA ARG A 2 -7.08 17.46 0.15
C ARG A 2 -7.62 17.96 -1.20
N GLU A 3 -6.88 18.80 -1.90
CA GLU A 3 -7.24 19.34 -3.22
C GLU A 3 -7.35 18.23 -4.27
N PHE A 4 -6.39 17.29 -4.27
CA PHE A 4 -6.37 16.15 -5.20
C PHE A 4 -7.58 15.22 -5.05
N LEU A 5 -8.02 14.98 -3.80
CA LEU A 5 -9.16 14.09 -3.51
C LEU A 5 -10.50 14.84 -3.40
N ASN A 6 -10.56 16.12 -3.74
CA ASN A 6 -11.74 16.95 -3.48
C ASN A 6 -13.02 16.39 -4.13
N THR A 7 -12.92 15.87 -5.34
CA THR A 7 -14.06 15.31 -6.11
C THR A 7 -14.14 13.78 -6.05
N PHE A 8 -13.17 13.13 -5.39
CA PHE A 8 -13.13 11.67 -5.29
C PHE A 8 -14.02 11.18 -4.14
N SER A 9 -14.83 10.16 -4.38
CA SER A 9 -15.55 9.40 -3.37
C SER A 9 -15.22 7.91 -3.50
N GLY A 10 -15.09 7.20 -2.38
CA GLY A 10 -14.74 5.78 -2.37
C GLY A 10 -13.62 5.44 -1.41
N THR A 11 -12.87 4.37 -1.69
CA THR A 11 -11.78 3.90 -0.84
C THR A 11 -10.42 4.18 -1.48
N VAL A 12 -9.50 4.80 -0.72
CA VAL A 12 -8.10 4.98 -1.11
C VAL A 12 -7.21 4.03 -0.30
N VAL A 13 -6.28 3.36 -0.97
CA VAL A 13 -5.28 2.52 -0.31
C VAL A 13 -4.01 3.34 -0.09
N THR A 14 -3.54 3.40 1.16
CA THR A 14 -2.42 4.27 1.56
C THR A 14 -1.41 3.54 2.44
N ASP A 15 -0.22 4.15 2.57
CA ASP A 15 0.88 3.70 3.42
C ASP A 15 0.72 4.06 4.92
N GLY A 16 -0.44 4.57 5.31
CA GLY A 16 -0.71 5.02 6.69
C GLY A 16 -0.35 6.49 6.94
N TYR A 17 -0.15 7.29 5.88
CA TYR A 17 0.10 8.72 6.04
C TYR A 17 -1.11 9.43 6.66
N GLN A 18 -0.90 10.04 7.82
CA GLN A 18 -1.94 10.59 8.71
C GLN A 18 -2.90 11.59 8.04
N VAL A 19 -2.47 12.26 6.98
CA VAL A 19 -3.32 13.22 6.25
C VAL A 19 -4.52 12.53 5.62
N TYR A 20 -4.36 11.31 5.10
CA TYR A 20 -5.48 10.54 4.53
C TYR A 20 -6.46 10.09 5.62
N HIS A 21 -5.95 9.65 6.77
CA HIS A 21 -6.78 9.30 7.92
C HIS A 21 -7.60 10.51 8.43
N LYS A 22 -6.97 11.70 8.46
CA LYS A 22 -7.67 12.94 8.83
C LYS A 22 -8.78 13.25 7.83
N LEU A 23 -8.49 13.17 6.52
CA LEU A 23 -9.48 13.42 5.47
C LEU A 23 -10.67 12.46 5.56
N ALA A 24 -10.43 11.17 5.79
CA ALA A 24 -11.49 10.17 5.93
C ALA A 24 -12.37 10.40 7.16
N ARG A 25 -11.81 10.96 8.25
CA ARG A 25 -12.61 11.37 9.42
C ARG A 25 -13.49 12.60 9.16
N GLU A 26 -13.04 13.49 8.29
CA GLU A 26 -13.77 14.71 7.91
C GLU A 26 -14.83 14.47 6.82
N ARG A 27 -14.70 13.36 6.06
CA ARG A 27 -15.52 13.06 4.88
C ARG A 27 -16.13 11.67 4.98
N ARG A 28 -17.49 11.59 4.98
CA ARG A 28 -18.22 10.32 5.05
C ARG A 28 -18.15 9.49 3.76
N ASP A 29 -17.87 10.13 2.64
CA ASP A 29 -17.76 9.53 1.31
C ASP A 29 -16.35 9.03 0.98
N LEU A 30 -15.37 9.22 1.89
CA LEU A 30 -13.99 8.77 1.74
C LEU A 30 -13.66 7.74 2.81
N LYS A 31 -13.15 6.57 2.38
CA LYS A 31 -12.60 5.53 3.24
C LYS A 31 -11.11 5.37 2.99
N VAL A 32 -10.38 4.95 4.00
CA VAL A 32 -8.96 4.61 3.88
C VAL A 32 -8.78 3.12 4.14
N ALA A 33 -8.08 2.45 3.23
CA ALA A 33 -7.56 1.10 3.43
C ALA A 33 -6.04 1.17 3.61
N GLY A 34 -5.50 0.32 4.48
CA GLY A 34 -4.07 0.23 4.73
C GLY A 34 -3.37 -0.70 3.72
N CYS A 35 -2.11 -0.40 3.43
CA CYS A 35 -1.27 -1.21 2.56
C CYS A 35 -0.54 -2.31 3.35
N TRP A 36 -0.80 -3.57 3.06
CA TRP A 36 -0.16 -4.72 3.71
C TRP A 36 1.33 -4.85 3.37
N ILE A 37 1.76 -4.39 2.19
CA ILE A 37 3.19 -4.33 1.85
C ILE A 37 3.94 -3.40 2.81
N HIS A 38 3.36 -2.26 3.16
CA HIS A 38 3.96 -1.33 4.13
C HIS A 38 4.00 -1.93 5.54
N ALA A 39 2.99 -2.70 5.93
CA ALA A 39 3.02 -3.44 7.20
C ALA A 39 4.10 -4.55 7.22
N ARG A 40 4.35 -5.21 6.09
CA ARG A 40 5.36 -6.28 5.96
C ARG A 40 6.79 -5.76 5.83
N ARG A 41 6.98 -4.60 5.19
CA ARG A 41 8.30 -4.06 4.81
C ARG A 41 9.30 -3.98 5.97
N PRO A 42 8.98 -3.44 7.16
CA PRO A 42 9.93 -3.34 8.25
C PRO A 42 10.48 -4.70 8.72
N PHE A 43 9.68 -5.74 8.67
CA PHE A 43 10.11 -7.10 9.01
C PHE A 43 11.04 -7.67 7.94
N ALA A 44 10.71 -7.46 6.65
CA ALA A 44 11.57 -7.85 5.54
C ALA A 44 12.94 -7.15 5.58
N GLU A 45 12.96 -5.85 5.90
CA GLU A 45 14.18 -5.07 6.03
C GLU A 45 15.04 -5.55 7.22
N PHE A 46 14.42 -5.89 8.35
CA PHE A 46 15.13 -6.48 9.47
C PHE A 46 15.76 -7.83 9.07
N ILE A 47 15.00 -8.74 8.46
CA ILE A 47 15.50 -10.04 8.00
C ILE A 47 16.69 -9.86 7.05
N LYS A 48 16.59 -8.90 6.12
CA LYS A 48 17.67 -8.58 5.18
C LYS A 48 18.91 -8.03 5.90
N SER A 49 18.74 -7.23 6.94
CA SER A 49 19.85 -6.60 7.68
C SER A 49 20.67 -7.58 8.50
N VAL A 50 20.03 -8.60 9.11
CA VAL A 50 20.70 -9.61 9.95
C VAL A 50 21.07 -10.88 9.19
N GLY A 51 20.54 -11.06 7.97
CA GLY A 51 20.66 -12.27 7.17
C GLY A 51 19.60 -13.33 7.51
N GLN A 52 19.23 -14.12 6.51
CA GLN A 52 18.12 -15.08 6.62
C GLN A 52 18.34 -16.15 7.71
N ASP A 53 19.57 -16.67 7.82
CA ASP A 53 19.90 -17.69 8.81
C ASP A 53 19.79 -17.16 10.24
N THR A 54 20.26 -15.94 10.48
CA THR A 54 20.16 -15.28 11.79
C THR A 54 18.73 -14.89 12.13
N ALA A 55 17.93 -14.54 11.13
CA ALA A 55 16.52 -14.18 11.31
C ALA A 55 15.61 -15.37 11.58
N LYS A 56 16.08 -16.60 11.32
CA LYS A 56 15.28 -17.81 11.49
C LYS A 56 14.76 -17.98 12.93
N GLY A 57 13.45 -18.14 13.06
CA GLY A 57 12.79 -18.23 14.36
C GLY A 57 12.63 -16.90 15.10
N SER A 58 12.99 -15.77 14.49
CA SER A 58 12.77 -14.44 15.09
C SER A 58 11.32 -13.97 14.90
N LEU A 59 10.89 -13.03 15.75
CA LEU A 59 9.57 -12.38 15.60
C LEU A 59 9.40 -11.69 14.24
N ALA A 60 10.48 -11.19 13.63
CA ALA A 60 10.43 -10.62 12.30
C ALA A 60 10.08 -11.66 11.25
N GLN A 61 10.67 -12.86 11.33
CA GLN A 61 10.37 -13.96 10.43
C GLN A 61 8.93 -14.46 10.60
N GLU A 62 8.47 -14.57 11.85
CA GLU A 62 7.08 -14.97 12.15
C GLU A 62 6.08 -13.97 11.53
N ALA A 63 6.24 -12.66 11.82
CA ALA A 63 5.39 -11.61 11.25
C ALA A 63 5.40 -11.61 9.73
N TYR A 64 6.61 -11.66 9.15
CA TYR A 64 6.79 -11.68 7.70
C TYR A 64 6.06 -12.87 7.05
N SER A 65 6.17 -14.06 7.65
CA SER A 65 5.53 -15.27 7.15
C SER A 65 4.01 -15.18 7.23
N MET A 66 3.45 -14.73 8.37
CA MET A 66 2.00 -14.57 8.54
C MET A 66 1.41 -13.57 7.53
N ILE A 67 2.04 -12.40 7.36
CA ILE A 67 1.58 -11.40 6.39
C ILE A 67 1.71 -11.94 4.96
N THR A 68 2.81 -12.60 4.63
CA THR A 68 3.04 -13.17 3.30
C THR A 68 2.02 -14.25 2.97
N GLU A 69 1.65 -15.09 3.94
CA GLU A 69 0.60 -16.10 3.77
C GLU A 69 -0.76 -15.45 3.48
N ILE A 70 -1.16 -14.43 4.26
CA ILE A 70 -2.41 -13.69 4.02
C ILE A 70 -2.44 -13.11 2.61
N MET A 71 -1.36 -12.45 2.18
CA MET A 71 -1.25 -11.87 0.84
C MET A 71 -1.26 -12.93 -0.26
N HIS A 72 -0.56 -14.05 -0.04
CA HIS A 72 -0.51 -15.16 -1.02
C HIS A 72 -1.90 -15.77 -1.23
N ILE A 73 -2.65 -15.99 -0.16
CA ILE A 73 -4.02 -16.51 -0.26
C ILE A 73 -4.91 -15.49 -0.99
N ASP A 74 -4.83 -14.20 -0.69
CA ASP A 74 -5.64 -13.19 -1.38
C ASP A 74 -5.38 -13.14 -2.89
N ASN A 75 -4.13 -13.32 -3.31
CA ASN A 75 -3.77 -13.39 -4.73
C ASN A 75 -4.43 -14.56 -5.47
N THR A 76 -4.78 -15.65 -4.77
CA THR A 76 -5.53 -16.76 -5.38
C THR A 76 -6.97 -16.38 -5.74
N PHE A 77 -7.44 -15.25 -5.28
CA PHE A 77 -8.78 -14.72 -5.54
C PHE A 77 -8.80 -13.62 -6.60
N ASP A 78 -7.67 -13.30 -7.24
CA ASP A 78 -7.56 -12.17 -8.17
C ASP A 78 -8.50 -12.29 -9.38
N ASP A 79 -8.71 -13.52 -9.88
CA ASP A 79 -9.59 -13.77 -11.03
C ASP A 79 -11.09 -13.86 -10.66
N LEU A 80 -11.43 -13.78 -9.39
CA LEU A 80 -12.81 -13.85 -8.94
C LEU A 80 -13.53 -12.51 -9.10
N PRO A 81 -14.84 -12.52 -9.42
CA PRO A 81 -15.68 -11.33 -9.30
C PRO A 81 -15.60 -10.75 -7.89
N ALA A 82 -15.67 -9.42 -7.76
CA ALA A 82 -15.50 -8.73 -6.48
C ALA A 82 -16.44 -9.23 -5.37
N THR A 83 -17.65 -9.61 -5.72
CA THR A 83 -18.62 -10.19 -4.77
C THR A 83 -18.15 -11.53 -4.20
N ASP A 84 -17.56 -12.37 -5.04
CA ASP A 84 -17.06 -13.70 -4.64
C ASP A 84 -15.70 -13.58 -3.95
N ARG A 85 -14.84 -12.67 -4.43
CA ARG A 85 -13.58 -12.32 -3.75
C ARG A 85 -13.86 -11.84 -2.31
N LYS A 86 -14.85 -10.97 -2.11
CA LYS A 86 -15.26 -10.55 -0.76
C LYS A 86 -15.67 -11.74 0.11
N LYS A 87 -16.51 -12.65 -0.41
CA LYS A 87 -16.95 -13.84 0.34
C LYS A 87 -15.78 -14.72 0.72
N GLN A 88 -14.85 -14.99 -0.21
CA GLN A 88 -13.65 -15.81 0.05
C GLN A 88 -12.74 -15.14 1.08
N ARG A 89 -12.51 -13.84 0.99
CA ARG A 89 -11.77 -13.07 2.00
C ARG A 89 -12.39 -13.22 3.38
N GLN A 90 -13.70 -13.09 3.50
CA GLN A 90 -14.40 -13.22 4.78
C GLN A 90 -14.35 -14.64 5.33
N LEU A 91 -14.47 -15.66 4.47
CA LEU A 91 -14.45 -17.06 4.85
C LEU A 91 -13.06 -17.56 5.26
N VAL A 92 -12.03 -17.17 4.51
CA VAL A 92 -10.68 -17.77 4.61
C VAL A 92 -9.70 -16.85 5.33
N LEU A 93 -9.75 -15.52 5.06
CA LEU A 93 -8.75 -14.59 5.56
C LEU A 93 -9.11 -13.92 6.86
N SER A 94 -10.40 -13.81 7.23
CA SER A 94 -10.77 -13.13 8.48
C SER A 94 -10.09 -13.76 9.71
N GLU A 95 -10.11 -15.08 9.83
CA GLU A 95 -9.47 -15.79 10.94
C GLU A 95 -7.95 -15.60 10.95
N LYS A 96 -7.30 -15.63 9.77
CA LYS A 96 -5.85 -15.42 9.66
C LYS A 96 -5.44 -13.99 10.02
N VAL A 97 -6.23 -13.00 9.61
CA VAL A 97 -6.04 -11.60 9.97
C VAL A 97 -6.23 -11.40 11.47
N ASP A 98 -7.25 -12.03 12.08
CA ASP A 98 -7.48 -12.01 13.51
C ASP A 98 -6.31 -12.63 14.29
N ALA A 99 -5.83 -13.78 13.83
CA ALA A 99 -4.67 -14.46 14.40
C ALA A 99 -3.40 -13.60 14.33
N TYR A 100 -3.16 -12.94 13.20
CA TYR A 100 -2.02 -12.02 13.05
C TYR A 100 -2.09 -10.87 14.06
N PHE A 101 -3.23 -10.19 14.19
CA PHE A 101 -3.34 -9.05 15.11
C PHE A 101 -3.33 -9.46 16.58
N ALA A 102 -3.91 -10.61 16.93
CA ALA A 102 -3.81 -11.18 18.27
C ALA A 102 -2.34 -11.49 18.62
N TRP A 103 -1.63 -12.16 17.71
CA TRP A 103 -0.20 -12.43 17.85
C TRP A 103 0.62 -11.13 17.97
N ALA A 104 0.40 -10.16 17.08
CA ALA A 104 1.13 -8.89 17.08
C ALA A 104 0.97 -8.13 18.41
N LYS A 105 -0.25 -8.04 18.94
CA LYS A 105 -0.55 -7.40 20.24
C LYS A 105 0.13 -8.13 21.39
N GLN A 106 0.07 -9.46 21.40
CA GLN A 106 0.75 -10.28 22.41
C GLN A 106 2.27 -10.06 22.37
N LYS A 107 2.88 -10.11 21.18
CA LYS A 107 4.34 -9.94 21.03
C LYS A 107 4.80 -8.53 21.33
N TYR A 108 3.99 -7.52 20.98
CA TYR A 108 4.30 -6.13 21.30
C TYR A 108 4.46 -5.88 22.80
N SER A 109 3.67 -6.54 23.66
CA SER A 109 3.83 -6.43 25.11
C SER A 109 5.12 -7.06 25.65
N GLN A 110 5.81 -7.87 24.85
CA GLN A 110 7.01 -8.63 25.25
C GLN A 110 8.31 -8.04 24.69
N VAL A 111 8.24 -7.00 23.84
CA VAL A 111 9.42 -6.41 23.21
C VAL A 111 9.64 -4.97 23.64
N THR A 112 10.87 -4.49 23.53
CA THR A 112 11.18 -3.07 23.71
C THR A 112 10.50 -2.25 22.63
N HIS A 113 9.58 -1.34 22.99
CA HIS A 113 8.75 -0.56 22.06
C HIS A 113 9.60 0.29 21.08
N ASN A 114 10.75 0.79 21.53
CA ASN A 114 11.65 1.59 20.70
C ASN A 114 12.57 0.76 19.78
N SER A 115 12.58 -0.58 19.91
CA SER A 115 13.32 -1.45 19.01
C SER A 115 12.72 -1.43 17.58
N THR A 116 13.50 -1.86 16.59
CA THR A 116 13.04 -1.98 15.20
C THR A 116 11.78 -2.86 15.11
N ILE A 117 11.76 -3.99 15.80
CA ILE A 117 10.61 -4.90 15.82
C ILE A 117 9.43 -4.30 16.60
N GLY A 118 9.70 -3.65 17.74
CA GLY A 118 8.65 -2.96 18.50
C GLY A 118 7.94 -1.89 17.66
N LYS A 119 8.69 -1.07 16.94
CA LYS A 119 8.12 -0.06 16.02
C LYS A 119 7.33 -0.69 14.87
N ALA A 120 7.80 -1.80 14.31
CA ALA A 120 7.11 -2.51 13.24
C ALA A 120 5.77 -3.11 13.72
N LEU A 121 5.75 -3.72 14.90
CA LEU A 121 4.53 -4.23 15.54
C LEU A 121 3.56 -3.09 15.88
N ALA A 122 4.08 -1.99 16.45
CA ALA A 122 3.27 -0.81 16.77
C ALA A 122 2.61 -0.22 15.51
N TYR A 123 3.34 -0.14 14.40
CA TYR A 123 2.77 0.28 13.12
C TYR A 123 1.59 -0.62 12.71
N SER A 124 1.79 -1.94 12.69
CA SER A 124 0.74 -2.89 12.32
C SER A 124 -0.49 -2.73 13.21
N ILE A 125 -0.30 -2.67 14.54
CA ILE A 125 -1.40 -2.54 15.50
C ILE A 125 -2.14 -1.22 15.31
N ASN A 126 -1.44 -0.11 15.11
CA ASN A 126 -2.03 1.21 14.90
C ASN A 126 -2.76 1.32 13.55
N GLN A 127 -2.39 0.49 12.58
CA GLN A 127 -3.02 0.43 11.25
C GLN A 127 -4.08 -0.68 11.14
N GLU A 128 -4.38 -1.43 12.20
CA GLU A 128 -5.29 -2.58 12.17
C GLU A 128 -6.63 -2.25 11.54
N GLU A 129 -7.28 -1.15 11.96
CA GLU A 129 -8.57 -0.72 11.43
C GLU A 129 -8.52 -0.57 9.89
N TYR A 130 -7.47 0.06 9.39
CA TYR A 130 -7.29 0.32 7.96
C TYR A 130 -6.86 -0.93 7.19
N LEU A 131 -5.99 -1.75 7.77
CA LEU A 131 -5.54 -3.00 7.17
C LEU A 131 -6.66 -4.04 7.01
N ARG A 132 -7.71 -3.95 7.84
CA ARG A 132 -8.89 -4.83 7.75
C ARG A 132 -9.89 -4.42 6.66
N VAL A 133 -9.81 -3.20 6.12
CA VAL A 133 -10.82 -2.65 5.19
C VAL A 133 -10.96 -3.50 3.93
N PHE A 134 -9.89 -4.13 3.41
CA PHE A 134 -9.95 -4.99 2.23
C PHE A 134 -10.90 -6.19 2.37
N LEU A 135 -11.16 -6.66 3.59
CA LEU A 135 -12.11 -7.74 3.87
C LEU A 135 -13.57 -7.34 3.59
N SER A 136 -13.85 -6.03 3.58
CA SER A 136 -15.22 -5.51 3.43
C SER A 136 -15.68 -5.40 1.99
N ASP A 137 -14.75 -5.36 1.02
CA ASP A 137 -15.05 -5.17 -0.40
C ASP A 137 -13.99 -5.84 -1.29
N GLY A 138 -14.43 -6.68 -2.23
CA GLY A 138 -13.52 -7.39 -3.14
C GLY A 138 -12.82 -6.51 -4.18
N HIS A 139 -13.26 -5.27 -4.39
CA HIS A 139 -12.58 -4.32 -5.27
C HIS A 139 -11.34 -3.69 -4.62
N ILE A 140 -11.26 -3.70 -3.28
CA ILE A 140 -10.15 -3.05 -2.57
C ILE A 140 -8.91 -3.93 -2.64
N PRO A 141 -7.79 -3.47 -3.24
CA PRO A 141 -6.54 -4.22 -3.23
C PRO A 141 -5.90 -4.20 -1.84
N MET A 142 -5.06 -5.21 -1.55
CA MET A 142 -4.31 -5.27 -0.29
C MET A 142 -3.14 -4.29 -0.24
N ASP A 143 -2.75 -3.73 -1.37
CA ASP A 143 -1.60 -2.83 -1.45
C ASP A 143 -1.84 -1.66 -2.41
N ASN A 144 -0.94 -0.68 -2.37
CA ASN A 144 -0.96 0.50 -3.23
C ASN A 144 0.09 0.44 -4.35
N ASN A 145 0.56 -0.76 -4.73
CA ASN A 145 1.61 -0.94 -5.73
C ASN A 145 1.27 -0.28 -7.07
N TYR A 146 0.02 -0.34 -7.51
CA TYR A 146 -0.40 0.32 -8.76
C TYR A 146 -0.13 1.82 -8.73
N ALA A 147 -0.46 2.49 -7.63
CA ALA A 147 -0.20 3.92 -7.48
C ALA A 147 1.31 4.21 -7.39
N GLU A 148 2.07 3.37 -6.66
CA GLU A 148 3.53 3.51 -6.57
C GLU A 148 4.21 3.28 -7.92
N GLN A 149 3.78 2.29 -8.69
CA GLN A 149 4.29 2.01 -10.02
C GLN A 149 3.95 3.13 -11.02
N ALA A 150 2.74 3.69 -10.96
CA ALA A 150 2.34 4.80 -11.83
C ALA A 150 3.19 6.06 -11.61
N ILE A 151 3.61 6.35 -10.36
CA ILE A 151 4.45 7.52 -10.06
C ILE A 151 5.96 7.24 -10.21
N ARG A 152 6.36 5.97 -10.29
CA ARG A 152 7.76 5.54 -10.33
C ARG A 152 8.56 6.13 -11.50
N PRO A 153 8.04 6.19 -12.75
CA PRO A 153 8.75 6.81 -13.86
C PRO A 153 9.11 8.27 -13.59
N PHE A 154 8.19 9.04 -12.99
CA PHE A 154 8.46 10.41 -12.56
C PHE A 154 9.56 10.50 -11.52
N THR A 155 9.54 9.62 -10.50
CA THR A 155 10.57 9.60 -9.45
C THR A 155 11.94 9.12 -9.93
N ILE A 156 11.98 8.21 -10.92
CA ILE A 156 13.21 7.78 -11.57
C ILE A 156 13.77 8.92 -12.45
N GLY A 157 12.90 9.60 -13.19
CA GLY A 157 13.29 10.78 -13.99
C GLY A 157 13.98 11.86 -13.18
N ARG A 158 13.64 11.99 -11.89
CA ARG A 158 14.33 12.88 -10.96
C ARG A 158 15.84 12.65 -10.87
N LYS A 159 16.33 11.44 -11.10
CA LYS A 159 17.75 11.13 -11.13
C LYS A 159 18.47 11.79 -12.34
N ASN A 160 17.72 12.09 -13.40
CA ASN A 160 18.27 12.71 -14.60
C ASN A 160 18.24 14.24 -14.53
N PHE A 161 17.14 14.84 -14.05
CA PHE A 161 17.00 16.29 -13.97
C PHE A 161 17.31 16.86 -12.56
N VAL A 162 17.68 16.02 -11.59
CA VAL A 162 18.16 16.32 -10.21
C VAL A 162 17.25 17.27 -9.43
N MET A 163 16.92 18.44 -9.97
CA MET A 163 16.03 19.44 -9.40
C MET A 163 15.08 20.04 -10.45
N ILE A 164 13.87 20.34 -10.03
CA ILE A 164 12.92 21.16 -10.77
C ILE A 164 12.91 22.52 -10.09
N GLU A 165 13.52 23.52 -10.74
CA GLU A 165 13.78 24.85 -10.15
C GLU A 165 12.52 25.68 -9.91
N SER A 166 11.42 25.42 -10.63
CA SER A 166 10.19 26.19 -10.52
C SER A 166 8.96 25.32 -10.28
N SER A 167 8.00 25.87 -9.53
CA SER A 167 6.69 25.20 -9.34
C SER A 167 5.92 25.00 -10.64
N ASN A 168 6.07 25.89 -11.61
CA ASN A 168 5.47 25.75 -12.95
C ASN A 168 6.13 24.61 -13.74
N GLY A 169 7.45 24.51 -13.68
CA GLY A 169 8.19 23.39 -14.29
C GLY A 169 7.78 22.05 -13.65
N ALA A 170 7.60 22.00 -12.35
CA ALA A 170 7.13 20.81 -11.65
C ALA A 170 5.71 20.40 -12.11
N LYS A 171 4.79 21.36 -12.24
CA LYS A 171 3.43 21.11 -12.75
C LYS A 171 3.45 20.63 -14.19
N ALA A 172 4.22 21.28 -15.08
CA ALA A 172 4.34 20.87 -16.46
C ALA A 172 4.89 19.44 -16.59
N SER A 173 5.96 19.11 -15.85
CA SER A 173 6.53 17.77 -15.82
C SER A 173 5.50 16.74 -15.32
N ALA A 174 4.77 17.05 -14.24
CA ALA A 174 3.75 16.14 -13.72
C ALA A 174 2.63 15.87 -14.73
N ILE A 175 2.19 16.90 -15.47
CA ILE A 175 1.17 16.77 -16.54
C ILE A 175 1.70 15.87 -17.67
N LEU A 176 2.91 16.13 -18.17
CA LEU A 176 3.50 15.35 -19.26
C LEU A 176 3.69 13.88 -18.87
N TYR A 177 4.23 13.60 -17.67
CA TYR A 177 4.35 12.23 -17.16
C TYR A 177 2.98 11.56 -17.00
N SER A 178 1.97 12.28 -16.53
CA SER A 178 0.62 11.76 -16.40
C SER A 178 0.03 11.35 -17.75
N LEU A 179 0.20 12.16 -18.78
CA LEU A 179 -0.25 11.85 -20.15
C LEU A 179 0.48 10.61 -20.70
N VAL A 180 1.82 10.56 -20.55
CA VAL A 180 2.64 9.43 -21.00
C VAL A 180 2.21 8.12 -20.32
N GLU A 181 2.12 8.12 -18.99
CA GLU A 181 1.78 6.91 -18.25
C GLU A 181 0.32 6.49 -18.46
N THR A 182 -0.60 7.43 -18.66
CA THR A 182 -1.98 7.14 -19.05
C THR A 182 -2.05 6.48 -20.44
N ALA A 183 -1.31 7.01 -21.42
CA ALA A 183 -1.23 6.41 -22.75
C ALA A 183 -0.69 4.97 -22.69
N LYS A 184 0.42 4.76 -21.97
CA LYS A 184 1.01 3.42 -21.76
C LYS A 184 0.02 2.46 -21.08
N ALA A 185 -0.66 2.88 -20.02
CA ALA A 185 -1.64 2.07 -19.30
C ALA A 185 -2.81 1.62 -20.19
N ASN A 186 -3.13 2.39 -21.22
CA ASN A 186 -4.15 2.09 -22.22
C ASN A 186 -3.59 1.48 -23.51
N MET A 187 -2.31 1.07 -23.53
CA MET A 187 -1.63 0.50 -24.69
C MET A 187 -1.65 1.42 -25.94
N ILE A 188 -1.71 2.73 -25.72
CA ILE A 188 -1.68 3.75 -26.78
C ILE A 188 -0.23 4.12 -27.04
N ASN A 189 0.15 4.22 -28.33
CA ASN A 189 1.46 4.73 -28.70
C ASN A 189 1.62 6.18 -28.22
N THR A 190 2.56 6.43 -27.34
CA THR A 190 2.75 7.75 -26.71
C THR A 190 3.11 8.83 -27.69
N PHE A 191 3.89 8.52 -28.74
CA PHE A 191 4.25 9.48 -29.79
C PHE A 191 3.03 9.90 -30.62
N GLU A 192 2.23 8.95 -31.07
CA GLU A 192 0.99 9.23 -31.81
C GLU A 192 -0.01 10.00 -30.94
N HIS A 193 -0.11 9.65 -29.65
CA HIS A 193 -0.97 10.36 -28.72
C HIS A 193 -0.58 11.83 -28.56
N PHE A 194 0.72 12.12 -28.42
CA PHE A 194 1.19 13.51 -28.37
C PHE A 194 0.99 14.27 -29.66
N ASN A 195 1.21 13.63 -30.83
CA ASN A 195 0.96 14.27 -32.15
C ASN A 195 -0.53 14.61 -32.37
N LEU A 196 -1.44 13.92 -31.68
CA LEU A 196 -2.87 14.23 -31.74
C LEU A 196 -3.28 15.37 -30.79
N LEU A 197 -2.53 15.57 -29.70
CA LEU A 197 -2.83 16.58 -28.69
C LEU A 197 -2.19 17.94 -28.94
N LEU A 198 -1.12 18.00 -29.74
CA LEU A 198 -0.35 19.19 -30.10
C LEU A 198 -0.62 19.63 -31.53
#